data_a12746508a516ba8f5924f70a03e5fcc
#
_entry.id   a12746508a516ba8f5924f70a03e5fcc
#
_cell.length_a   1.000
_cell.length_b   1.000
_cell.length_c   1.000
_cell.angle_alpha   90.00
_cell.angle_beta   90.00
_cell.angle_gamma   90.00
#
_symmetry.space_group_name_H-M   'P 1'
#
loop_
_entity.id
_entity.type
_entity.pdbx_description
1 polymer ?
#
loop_
_entity_poly.entity_id
_entity_poly.type
_entity_poly.pdbx_seq_one_letter_code
_entity_poly.pdbx_strand_id
1 'polypeptide(L)'
;MNGNFIAINFTVGAAQEFLSDLLMNELAAIGFDSFDANETGFSAYIPAHLYQEEIMQEQLAGYAADFEFTYTMQIIPYQNWNEVWESNFPPVIVSEQVYIYANFHPIQTQYPFQIKMHPKMAFGTGHHETTLQMAEQLLGLSVEGLSVLDMGCGTGVLAILASLKGAKSILAIDNDPIASNSATENFEINQIPAKVICGDAKDLQGLSFDLILANINRNILINDMAAYAASLIAGGTILFSGFYEEDLIFINRKSV
;
A
#
# COMPACT_ATOMS: atom_id res chain seq x y z
N MET A 1 -4.08 -29.39 -0.42
CA MET A 1 -2.64 -29.78 -0.35
C MET A 1 -2.07 -29.00 0.82
N ASN A 2 -1.43 -29.67 1.78
CA ASN A 2 -0.89 -29.00 2.95
C ASN A 2 0.27 -28.08 2.52
N GLY A 3 0.05 -26.79 2.56
CA GLY A 3 1.07 -25.77 2.24
C GLY A 3 2.09 -25.54 3.36
N ASN A 4 2.27 -26.51 4.29
CA ASN A 4 3.25 -26.40 5.35
C ASN A 4 4.67 -26.47 4.79
N PHE A 5 5.59 -25.76 5.43
CA PHE A 5 7.03 -25.88 5.21
C PHE A 5 7.70 -26.58 6.37
N ILE A 6 8.86 -27.17 6.09
CA ILE A 6 9.78 -27.62 7.11
C ILE A 6 10.98 -26.68 7.09
N ALA A 7 11.32 -26.14 8.25
CA ALA A 7 12.56 -25.44 8.49
C ALA A 7 13.53 -26.38 9.19
N ILE A 8 14.73 -26.51 8.66
CA ILE A 8 15.85 -27.18 9.31
C ILE A 8 16.86 -26.12 9.72
N ASN A 9 17.03 -25.95 11.04
CA ASN A 9 17.94 -24.97 11.61
C ASN A 9 19.28 -25.65 11.89
N PHE A 10 20.29 -25.31 11.10
CA PHE A 10 21.65 -25.81 11.26
C PHE A 10 22.46 -24.93 12.19
N THR A 11 23.22 -25.57 13.09
CA THR A 11 24.24 -24.92 13.90
C THR A 11 25.61 -25.42 13.44
N VAL A 12 26.45 -24.48 12.99
CA VAL A 12 27.80 -24.76 12.46
C VAL A 12 28.81 -24.01 13.33
N GLY A 13 29.94 -24.63 13.63
CA GLY A 13 30.97 -23.98 14.44
C GLY A 13 31.55 -22.73 13.76
N ALA A 14 31.79 -21.67 14.52
CA ALA A 14 32.27 -20.38 14.02
C ALA A 14 33.60 -20.45 13.22
N ALA A 15 34.40 -21.49 13.40
CA ALA A 15 35.62 -21.70 12.63
C ALA A 15 35.38 -22.35 11.24
N GLN A 16 34.13 -22.65 10.90
CA GLN A 16 33.72 -23.42 9.72
C GLN A 16 32.67 -22.69 8.89
N GLU A 17 32.76 -21.37 8.78
CA GLU A 17 31.79 -20.54 8.05
C GLU A 17 31.54 -21.03 6.61
N PHE A 18 32.60 -21.52 5.93
CA PHE A 18 32.52 -22.10 4.59
C PHE A 18 31.64 -23.36 4.52
N LEU A 19 31.46 -24.08 5.65
CA LEU A 19 30.64 -25.28 5.69
C LEU A 19 29.16 -24.96 5.48
N SER A 20 28.69 -23.81 5.95
CA SER A 20 27.32 -23.36 5.70
C SER A 20 27.02 -23.26 4.20
N ASP A 21 27.91 -22.69 3.40
CA ASP A 21 27.73 -22.56 1.95
C ASP A 21 27.72 -23.94 1.26
N LEU A 22 28.56 -24.87 1.71
CA LEU A 22 28.58 -26.23 1.17
C LEU A 22 27.28 -26.97 1.49
N LEU A 23 26.84 -26.93 2.76
CA LEU A 23 25.60 -27.58 3.17
C LEU A 23 24.38 -26.98 2.47
N MET A 24 24.31 -25.66 2.31
CA MET A 24 23.23 -25.00 1.56
C MET A 24 23.16 -25.47 0.12
N ASN A 25 24.32 -25.62 -0.54
CA ASN A 25 24.39 -26.11 -1.92
C ASN A 25 23.89 -27.57 -2.05
N GLU A 26 24.25 -28.43 -1.13
CA GLU A 26 23.78 -29.83 -1.08
C GLU A 26 22.27 -29.91 -0.82
N LEU A 27 21.76 -29.09 0.10
CA LEU A 27 20.34 -29.02 0.41
C LEU A 27 19.52 -28.49 -0.75
N ALA A 28 20.04 -27.49 -1.48
CA ALA A 28 19.39 -26.99 -2.68
C ALA A 28 19.24 -28.08 -3.76
N ALA A 29 20.22 -29.01 -3.87
CA ALA A 29 20.18 -30.11 -4.83
C ALA A 29 19.04 -31.11 -4.54
N ILE A 30 18.55 -31.19 -3.29
CA ILE A 30 17.48 -32.08 -2.87
C ILE A 30 16.14 -31.37 -2.62
N GLY A 31 16.01 -30.11 -3.07
CA GLY A 31 14.71 -29.39 -3.14
C GLY A 31 14.46 -28.39 -2.04
N PHE A 32 15.45 -28.04 -1.21
CA PHE A 32 15.36 -26.85 -0.37
C PHE A 32 15.48 -25.61 -1.26
N ASP A 33 14.57 -24.65 -1.09
CA ASP A 33 14.42 -23.51 -2.01
C ASP A 33 14.75 -22.14 -1.38
N SER A 34 14.87 -22.07 -0.06
CA SER A 34 15.16 -20.85 0.68
C SER A 34 16.11 -21.08 1.83
N PHE A 35 17.02 -20.11 2.06
CA PHE A 35 18.04 -20.19 3.09
C PHE A 35 18.21 -18.85 3.79
N ASP A 36 18.22 -18.84 5.13
CA ASP A 36 18.46 -17.66 5.96
C ASP A 36 19.72 -17.88 6.83
N ALA A 37 20.75 -17.08 6.62
CA ALA A 37 21.94 -17.11 7.49
C ALA A 37 21.64 -16.45 8.83
N ASN A 38 22.21 -17.01 9.92
CA ASN A 38 22.11 -16.49 11.28
C ASN A 38 23.49 -16.55 11.98
N GLU A 39 23.57 -16.04 13.21
CA GLU A 39 24.84 -15.94 13.96
C GLU A 39 25.49 -17.30 14.27
N THR A 40 24.74 -18.40 14.27
CA THR A 40 25.21 -19.73 14.65
C THR A 40 25.23 -20.73 13.50
N GLY A 41 24.80 -20.31 12.29
CA GLY A 41 24.68 -21.16 11.13
C GLY A 41 23.65 -20.66 10.15
N PHE A 42 22.67 -21.49 9.78
CA PHE A 42 21.61 -21.10 8.84
C PHE A 42 20.33 -21.92 9.05
N SER A 43 19.25 -21.41 8.52
CA SER A 43 17.96 -22.11 8.39
C SER A 43 17.72 -22.44 6.92
N ALA A 44 17.30 -23.65 6.62
CA ALA A 44 16.94 -24.12 5.28
C ALA A 44 15.46 -24.51 5.24
N TYR A 45 14.75 -24.16 4.18
CA TYR A 45 13.32 -24.36 4.06
C TYR A 45 12.98 -25.24 2.86
N ILE A 46 12.02 -26.16 3.07
CA ILE A 46 11.51 -27.05 2.03
C ILE A 46 10.00 -27.23 2.21
N PRO A 47 9.18 -27.28 1.13
CA PRO A 47 7.78 -27.70 1.24
C PRO A 47 7.66 -29.06 1.92
N ALA A 48 6.78 -29.16 2.94
CA ALA A 48 6.68 -30.35 3.78
C ALA A 48 6.39 -31.66 3.00
N HIS A 49 5.73 -31.56 1.84
CA HIS A 49 5.43 -32.72 1.01
C HIS A 49 6.64 -33.21 0.17
N LEU A 50 7.71 -32.43 0.09
CA LEU A 50 8.97 -32.79 -0.58
C LEU A 50 10.03 -33.26 0.39
N TYR A 51 9.86 -32.98 1.69
CA TYR A 51 10.86 -33.32 2.70
C TYR A 51 10.92 -34.83 2.95
N GLN A 52 12.12 -35.38 2.86
CA GLN A 52 12.44 -36.76 3.21
C GLN A 52 13.72 -36.75 4.04
N GLU A 53 13.60 -37.10 5.31
CA GLU A 53 14.72 -37.05 6.26
C GLU A 53 15.88 -37.96 5.85
N GLU A 54 15.56 -39.14 5.33
CA GLU A 54 16.57 -40.11 4.90
C GLU A 54 17.41 -39.58 3.76
N ILE A 55 16.78 -38.88 2.79
CA ILE A 55 17.49 -38.26 1.63
C ILE A 55 18.41 -37.14 2.13
N MET A 56 17.92 -36.30 3.05
CA MET A 56 18.76 -35.23 3.62
C MET A 56 19.96 -35.82 4.37
N GLN A 57 19.75 -36.82 5.21
CA GLN A 57 20.81 -37.46 5.97
C GLN A 57 21.85 -38.14 5.04
N GLU A 58 21.41 -38.82 3.99
CA GLU A 58 22.28 -39.42 2.99
C GLU A 58 23.13 -38.37 2.26
N GLN A 59 22.51 -37.26 1.84
CA GLN A 59 23.18 -36.16 1.16
C GLN A 59 24.25 -35.48 2.03
N LEU A 60 24.02 -35.39 3.33
CA LEU A 60 24.92 -34.75 4.28
C LEU A 60 25.93 -35.70 4.94
N ALA A 61 25.81 -37.02 4.71
CA ALA A 61 26.62 -38.05 5.41
C ALA A 61 28.13 -37.84 5.24
N GLY A 62 28.60 -37.45 4.05
CA GLY A 62 29.99 -37.16 3.78
C GLY A 62 30.53 -35.99 4.63
N TYR A 63 29.74 -34.96 4.80
CA TYR A 63 30.12 -33.78 5.61
C TYR A 63 30.06 -34.07 7.10
N ALA A 64 29.10 -34.90 7.57
CA ALA A 64 28.98 -35.29 8.96
C ALA A 64 30.16 -36.17 9.44
N ALA A 65 30.89 -36.80 8.52
CA ALA A 65 32.10 -37.57 8.84
C ALA A 65 33.31 -36.68 9.13
N ASP A 66 33.38 -35.54 8.46
CA ASP A 66 34.54 -34.64 8.46
C ASP A 66 34.36 -33.38 9.30
N PHE A 67 33.09 -32.97 9.57
CA PHE A 67 32.75 -31.72 10.24
C PHE A 67 31.69 -31.90 11.32
N GLU A 68 31.78 -31.11 12.37
CA GLU A 68 30.77 -31.05 13.42
C GLU A 68 29.70 -30.01 13.09
N PHE A 69 28.46 -30.47 12.92
CA PHE A 69 27.28 -29.60 12.86
C PHE A 69 26.08 -30.34 13.47
N THR A 70 25.10 -29.59 13.90
CA THR A 70 23.84 -30.12 14.40
C THR A 70 22.68 -29.45 13.69
N TYR A 71 21.53 -30.09 13.69
CA TYR A 71 20.33 -29.48 13.17
C TYR A 71 19.09 -29.81 14.02
N THR A 72 18.11 -28.92 13.94
CA THR A 72 16.77 -29.13 14.53
C THR A 72 15.72 -28.90 13.45
N MET A 73 14.65 -29.69 13.49
CA MET A 73 13.53 -29.59 12.57
C MET A 73 12.36 -28.85 13.23
N GLN A 74 11.76 -27.94 12.48
CA GLN A 74 10.54 -27.24 12.87
C GLN A 74 9.52 -27.30 11.73
N ILE A 75 8.28 -27.63 12.02
CA ILE A 75 7.19 -27.52 11.06
C ILE A 75 6.67 -26.09 11.11
N ILE A 76 6.70 -25.42 9.96
CA ILE A 76 6.08 -24.11 9.78
C ILE A 76 4.69 -24.36 9.18
N PRO A 77 3.62 -24.14 9.94
CA PRO A 77 2.27 -24.30 9.41
C PRO A 77 2.04 -23.30 8.28
N TYR A 78 1.30 -23.74 7.29
CA TYR A 78 0.84 -22.81 6.24
C TYR A 78 0.05 -21.66 6.89
N GLN A 79 0.52 -20.47 6.66
CA GLN A 79 -0.21 -19.26 7.04
C GLN A 79 -0.74 -18.61 5.78
N ASN A 80 -2.05 -18.46 5.68
CA ASN A 80 -2.66 -17.65 4.63
C ASN A 80 -2.40 -16.17 4.96
N TRP A 81 -1.29 -15.65 4.47
CA TRP A 81 -0.91 -14.26 4.70
C TRP A 81 -1.96 -13.28 4.19
N ASN A 82 -2.74 -13.66 3.17
CA ASN A 82 -3.84 -12.83 2.69
C ASN A 82 -4.94 -12.70 3.75
N GLU A 83 -5.35 -13.81 4.40
CA GLU A 83 -6.33 -13.76 5.49
C GLU A 83 -5.83 -12.95 6.70
N VAL A 84 -4.55 -13.11 7.06
CA VAL A 84 -3.93 -12.33 8.14
C VAL A 84 -3.93 -10.85 7.79
N TRP A 85 -3.58 -10.52 6.56
CA TRP A 85 -3.57 -9.15 6.08
C TRP A 85 -4.99 -8.57 6.00
N GLU A 86 -5.96 -9.30 5.44
CA GLU A 86 -7.36 -8.91 5.37
C GLU A 86 -7.96 -8.66 6.76
N SER A 87 -7.63 -9.51 7.74
CA SER A 87 -8.08 -9.33 9.13
C SER A 87 -7.49 -8.10 9.83
N ASN A 88 -6.31 -7.66 9.38
CA ASN A 88 -5.63 -6.46 9.88
C ASN A 88 -5.91 -5.18 9.07
N PHE A 89 -6.83 -5.25 8.10
CA PHE A 89 -7.26 -4.12 7.29
C PHE A 89 -8.71 -3.74 7.64
N PRO A 90 -8.95 -3.01 8.75
CA PRO A 90 -10.31 -2.66 9.16
C PRO A 90 -10.94 -1.68 8.16
N PRO A 91 -12.27 -1.65 8.03
CA PRO A 91 -12.95 -0.60 7.29
C PRO A 91 -12.80 0.73 8.02
N VAL A 92 -12.87 1.83 7.27
CA VAL A 92 -12.76 3.19 7.81
C VAL A 92 -14.11 3.87 7.79
N ILE A 93 -14.48 4.51 8.90
CA ILE A 93 -15.71 5.29 9.03
C ILE A 93 -15.34 6.75 9.26
N VAL A 94 -15.88 7.66 8.43
CA VAL A 94 -15.67 9.10 8.56
C VAL A 94 -16.97 9.77 8.96
N SER A 95 -16.97 10.42 10.13
CA SER A 95 -18.09 11.23 10.66
C SER A 95 -19.47 10.55 10.57
N GLU A 96 -19.53 9.23 10.73
CA GLU A 96 -20.74 8.41 10.60
C GLU A 96 -21.48 8.57 9.25
N GLN A 97 -20.79 9.07 8.23
CA GLN A 97 -21.38 9.34 6.91
C GLN A 97 -20.70 8.57 5.78
N VAL A 98 -19.39 8.34 5.87
CA VAL A 98 -18.62 7.63 4.84
C VAL A 98 -18.15 6.29 5.39
N TYR A 99 -18.38 5.24 4.63
CA TYR A 99 -17.87 3.91 4.89
C TYR A 99 -16.92 3.50 3.77
N ILE A 100 -15.62 3.42 4.09
CA ILE A 100 -14.57 2.99 3.18
C ILE A 100 -14.25 1.54 3.52
N TYR A 101 -14.39 0.64 2.57
CA TYR A 101 -14.32 -0.79 2.83
C TYR A 101 -13.71 -1.58 1.66
N ALA A 102 -13.14 -2.74 1.96
CA ALA A 102 -12.64 -3.68 0.98
C ALA A 102 -13.70 -4.73 0.61
N ASN A 103 -13.44 -5.49 -0.45
CA ASN A 103 -14.35 -6.53 -0.98
C ASN A 103 -14.66 -7.66 0.02
N PHE A 104 -13.82 -7.89 1.02
CA PHE A 104 -14.01 -8.88 2.08
C PHE A 104 -14.77 -8.33 3.30
N HIS A 105 -15.06 -7.02 3.35
CA HIS A 105 -15.87 -6.44 4.42
C HIS A 105 -17.37 -6.53 4.11
N PRO A 106 -18.22 -6.65 5.14
CA PRO A 106 -19.67 -6.61 4.96
C PRO A 106 -20.12 -5.23 4.47
N ILE A 107 -21.11 -5.22 3.58
CA ILE A 107 -21.77 -3.98 3.13
C ILE A 107 -22.57 -3.39 4.30
N GLN A 108 -22.44 -2.10 4.53
CA GLN A 108 -23.07 -1.35 5.63
C GLN A 108 -23.98 -0.25 5.07
N THR A 109 -25.26 -0.57 4.82
CA THR A 109 -26.19 0.33 4.12
C THR A 109 -26.63 1.55 4.92
N GLN A 110 -26.30 1.64 6.21
CA GLN A 110 -26.62 2.80 7.05
C GLN A 110 -25.78 4.05 6.73
N TYR A 111 -24.64 3.90 6.04
CA TYR A 111 -23.80 5.03 5.67
C TYR A 111 -24.22 5.61 4.32
N PRO A 112 -24.47 6.94 4.21
CA PRO A 112 -24.91 7.58 2.97
C PRO A 112 -23.89 7.45 1.83
N PHE A 113 -22.59 7.48 2.16
CA PHE A 113 -21.51 7.36 1.19
C PHE A 113 -20.72 6.07 1.44
N GLN A 114 -20.72 5.19 0.46
CA GLN A 114 -20.00 3.93 0.55
C GLN A 114 -18.92 3.91 -0.53
N ILE A 115 -17.67 3.72 -0.11
CA ILE A 115 -16.50 3.68 -1.00
C ILE A 115 -15.87 2.32 -0.90
N LYS A 116 -16.00 1.53 -1.95
CA LYS A 116 -15.33 0.24 -2.06
C LYS A 116 -13.91 0.44 -2.56
N MET A 117 -12.95 -0.18 -1.89
CA MET A 117 -11.54 -0.05 -2.23
C MET A 117 -10.93 -1.42 -2.54
N HIS A 118 -10.08 -1.47 -3.55
CA HIS A 118 -9.09 -2.55 -3.66
C HIS A 118 -7.91 -2.20 -2.76
N PRO A 119 -7.71 -2.95 -1.65
CA PRO A 119 -6.59 -2.68 -0.77
C PRO A 119 -5.30 -3.11 -1.47
N LYS A 120 -4.52 -2.13 -1.87
CA LYS A 120 -3.17 -2.28 -2.44
C LYS A 120 -2.19 -1.46 -1.59
N MET A 121 -0.90 -1.66 -1.80
CA MET A 121 0.16 -0.86 -1.17
C MET A 121 0.25 0.56 -1.77
N ALA A 122 -0.89 1.22 -2.01
CA ALA A 122 -0.96 2.61 -2.43
C ALA A 122 -1.42 3.49 -1.27
N PHE A 123 -0.91 4.71 -1.19
CA PHE A 123 -1.32 5.68 -0.17
C PHE A 123 -2.78 6.12 -0.40
N GLY A 124 -3.49 6.47 0.69
CA GLY A 124 -4.84 7.02 0.59
C GLY A 124 -5.98 6.02 0.82
N THR A 125 -5.72 4.89 1.47
CA THR A 125 -6.76 3.90 1.84
C THR A 125 -7.78 4.39 2.87
N GLY A 126 -7.65 5.64 3.32
CA GLY A 126 -8.49 6.24 4.36
C GLY A 126 -7.96 6.09 5.78
N HIS A 127 -6.98 5.24 6.03
CA HIS A 127 -6.44 4.99 7.38
C HIS A 127 -5.52 6.10 7.89
N HIS A 128 -4.98 6.94 7.00
CA HIS A 128 -4.11 8.04 7.41
C HIS A 128 -4.94 9.22 7.90
N GLU A 129 -4.53 9.84 9.02
CA GLU A 129 -5.24 10.95 9.66
C GLU A 129 -5.52 12.12 8.71
N THR A 130 -4.56 12.47 7.83
CA THR A 130 -4.76 13.54 6.86
C THR A 130 -5.86 13.22 5.85
N THR A 131 -6.00 11.95 5.44
CA THR A 131 -7.07 11.53 4.54
C THR A 131 -8.43 11.61 5.23
N LEU A 132 -8.50 11.24 6.51
CA LEU A 132 -9.72 11.39 7.33
C LEU A 132 -10.12 12.85 7.44
N GLN A 133 -9.19 13.74 7.81
CA GLN A 133 -9.43 15.18 7.92
C GLN A 133 -9.90 15.79 6.59
N MET A 134 -9.26 15.43 5.48
CA MET A 134 -9.67 15.90 4.16
C MET A 134 -11.09 15.42 3.80
N ALA A 135 -11.42 14.16 4.11
CA ALA A 135 -12.76 13.63 3.88
C ALA A 135 -13.81 14.33 4.76
N GLU A 136 -13.50 14.61 6.02
CA GLU A 136 -14.36 15.38 6.93
C GLU A 136 -14.63 16.81 6.43
N GLN A 137 -13.57 17.51 5.99
CA GLN A 137 -13.73 18.84 5.40
C GLN A 137 -14.54 18.78 4.11
N LEU A 138 -14.29 17.80 3.27
CA LEU A 138 -15.04 17.59 2.02
C LEU A 138 -16.52 17.30 2.29
N LEU A 139 -16.87 16.59 3.36
CA LEU A 139 -18.26 16.37 3.78
C LEU A 139 -18.98 17.69 4.08
N GLY A 140 -18.28 18.67 4.68
CA GLY A 140 -18.80 19.98 5.00
C GLY A 140 -18.99 20.92 3.80
N LEU A 141 -18.39 20.63 2.64
CA LEU A 141 -18.48 21.46 1.43
C LEU A 141 -19.69 21.09 0.57
N SER A 142 -20.26 22.06 -0.12
CA SER A 142 -21.19 21.82 -1.23
C SER A 142 -20.38 21.51 -2.49
N VAL A 143 -20.46 20.27 -2.97
CA VAL A 143 -19.67 19.77 -4.10
C VAL A 143 -20.51 19.53 -5.35
N GLU A 144 -21.83 19.56 -5.21
CA GLU A 144 -22.77 19.30 -6.30
C GLU A 144 -22.54 20.26 -7.49
N GLY A 145 -22.34 19.68 -8.65
CA GLY A 145 -22.14 20.41 -9.91
C GLY A 145 -20.75 20.99 -10.12
N LEU A 146 -19.81 20.81 -9.17
CA LEU A 146 -18.44 21.33 -9.27
C LEU A 146 -17.55 20.45 -10.15
N SER A 147 -16.58 21.07 -10.82
CA SER A 147 -15.43 20.41 -11.40
C SER A 147 -14.33 20.27 -10.33
N VAL A 148 -13.86 19.06 -10.10
CA VAL A 148 -12.94 18.75 -8.99
C VAL A 148 -11.64 18.17 -9.54
N LEU A 149 -10.51 18.68 -9.03
CA LEU A 149 -9.18 18.09 -9.16
C LEU A 149 -8.80 17.41 -7.86
N ASP A 150 -8.31 16.18 -7.96
CA ASP A 150 -7.63 15.47 -6.85
C ASP A 150 -6.16 15.28 -7.23
N MET A 151 -5.28 16.07 -6.63
CA MET A 151 -3.86 16.11 -6.93
C MET A 151 -3.04 15.34 -5.92
N GLY A 152 -2.25 14.36 -6.39
CA GLY A 152 -1.67 13.33 -5.56
C GLY A 152 -2.76 12.39 -5.06
N CYS A 153 -3.60 11.90 -5.97
CA CYS A 153 -4.85 11.23 -5.63
C CYS A 153 -4.67 9.87 -4.92
N GLY A 154 -3.49 9.26 -5.00
CA GLY A 154 -3.24 7.95 -4.39
C GLY A 154 -4.25 6.91 -4.87
N THR A 155 -5.02 6.35 -3.95
CA THR A 155 -6.11 5.40 -4.25
C THR A 155 -7.37 6.05 -4.85
N GLY A 156 -7.44 7.38 -4.89
CA GLY A 156 -8.59 8.14 -5.40
C GLY A 156 -9.76 8.28 -4.43
N VAL A 157 -9.59 7.97 -3.15
CA VAL A 157 -10.69 7.95 -2.16
C VAL A 157 -11.38 9.31 -2.03
N LEU A 158 -10.64 10.43 -2.06
CA LEU A 158 -11.21 11.77 -1.94
C LEU A 158 -11.98 12.15 -3.22
N ALA A 159 -11.45 11.80 -4.37
CA ALA A 159 -12.12 11.98 -5.67
C ALA A 159 -13.43 11.19 -5.75
N ILE A 160 -13.44 9.94 -5.25
CA ILE A 160 -14.65 9.11 -5.18
C ILE A 160 -15.69 9.78 -4.27
N LEU A 161 -15.29 10.24 -3.08
CA LEU A 161 -16.19 10.95 -2.17
C LEU A 161 -16.77 12.21 -2.82
N ALA A 162 -15.95 13.01 -3.52
CA ALA A 162 -16.40 14.18 -4.25
C ALA A 162 -17.45 13.83 -5.33
N SER A 163 -17.22 12.74 -6.07
CA SER A 163 -18.17 12.25 -7.07
C SER A 163 -19.49 11.80 -6.45
N LEU A 164 -19.44 11.02 -5.36
CA LEU A 164 -20.63 10.57 -4.62
C LEU A 164 -21.43 11.74 -4.03
N LYS A 165 -20.78 12.86 -3.75
CA LYS A 165 -21.40 14.12 -3.33
C LYS A 165 -21.95 14.97 -4.48
N GLY A 166 -21.93 14.47 -5.72
CA GLY A 166 -22.52 15.12 -6.88
C GLY A 166 -21.59 16.03 -7.68
N ALA A 167 -20.28 15.88 -7.55
CA ALA A 167 -19.33 16.58 -8.44
C ALA A 167 -19.66 16.30 -9.91
N LYS A 168 -19.64 17.32 -10.76
CA LYS A 168 -19.96 17.24 -12.19
C LYS A 168 -18.86 16.51 -12.98
N SER A 169 -17.61 16.74 -12.62
CA SER A 169 -16.46 16.13 -13.26
C SER A 169 -15.31 15.97 -12.29
N ILE A 170 -14.57 14.89 -12.46
CA ILE A 170 -13.40 14.55 -11.65
C ILE A 170 -12.18 14.37 -12.57
N LEU A 171 -11.10 15.05 -12.21
CA LEU A 171 -9.75 14.76 -12.69
C LEU A 171 -8.91 14.35 -11.49
N ALA A 172 -8.30 13.18 -11.56
CA ALA A 172 -7.36 12.69 -10.55
C ALA A 172 -5.96 12.58 -11.18
N ILE A 173 -4.94 13.09 -10.51
CA ILE A 173 -3.55 13.07 -10.98
C ILE A 173 -2.67 12.53 -9.87
N ASP A 174 -1.80 11.58 -10.24
CA ASP A 174 -0.72 11.11 -9.37
C ASP A 174 0.53 10.83 -10.20
N ASN A 175 1.71 11.15 -9.67
CA ASN A 175 2.97 10.93 -10.38
C ASN A 175 3.48 9.49 -10.24
N ASP A 176 2.91 8.70 -9.33
CA ASP A 176 3.22 7.29 -9.19
C ASP A 176 2.29 6.44 -10.08
N PRO A 177 2.83 5.66 -11.02
CA PRO A 177 2.03 4.75 -11.85
C PRO A 177 1.23 3.73 -11.05
N ILE A 178 1.72 3.30 -9.87
CA ILE A 178 1.00 2.34 -9.01
C ILE A 178 -0.23 3.02 -8.41
N ALA A 179 -0.08 4.25 -7.94
CA ALA A 179 -1.17 5.03 -7.38
C ALA A 179 -2.23 5.37 -8.45
N SER A 180 -1.83 5.88 -9.60
CA SER A 180 -2.77 6.21 -10.69
C SER A 180 -3.52 4.98 -11.23
N ASN A 181 -2.86 3.82 -11.33
CA ASN A 181 -3.54 2.56 -11.66
C ASN A 181 -4.52 2.14 -10.56
N SER A 182 -4.13 2.27 -9.28
CA SER A 182 -5.00 1.96 -8.15
C SER A 182 -6.25 2.86 -8.14
N ALA A 183 -6.09 4.17 -8.39
CA ALA A 183 -7.21 5.09 -8.52
C ALA A 183 -8.16 4.69 -9.66
N THR A 184 -7.61 4.32 -10.82
CA THR A 184 -8.41 3.87 -11.97
C THR A 184 -9.28 2.67 -11.62
N GLU A 185 -8.69 1.63 -11.02
CA GLU A 185 -9.44 0.43 -10.59
C GLU A 185 -10.50 0.77 -9.53
N ASN A 186 -10.18 1.64 -8.57
CA ASN A 186 -11.13 2.06 -7.55
C ASN A 186 -12.28 2.89 -8.13
N PHE A 187 -12.04 3.71 -9.15
CA PHE A 187 -13.11 4.41 -9.86
C PHE A 187 -14.02 3.42 -10.59
N GLU A 188 -13.45 2.41 -11.25
CA GLU A 188 -14.22 1.39 -11.97
C GLU A 188 -15.15 0.60 -11.01
N ILE A 189 -14.64 0.11 -9.87
CA ILE A 189 -15.46 -0.67 -8.92
C ILE A 189 -16.55 0.15 -8.22
N ASN A 190 -16.35 1.48 -8.11
CA ASN A 190 -17.37 2.40 -7.59
C ASN A 190 -18.23 3.04 -8.70
N GLN A 191 -18.00 2.69 -9.96
CA GLN A 191 -18.72 3.22 -11.14
C GLN A 191 -18.62 4.75 -11.24
N ILE A 192 -17.45 5.31 -10.90
CA ILE A 192 -17.20 6.75 -10.93
C ILE A 192 -16.65 7.15 -12.30
N PRO A 193 -17.32 8.05 -13.04
CA PRO A 193 -16.85 8.55 -14.31
C PRO A 193 -15.77 9.64 -14.09
N ALA A 194 -14.54 9.22 -13.79
CA ALA A 194 -13.42 10.11 -13.56
C ALA A 194 -12.31 9.87 -14.58
N LYS A 195 -11.52 10.92 -14.85
CA LYS A 195 -10.30 10.81 -15.63
C LYS A 195 -9.12 10.70 -14.68
N VAL A 196 -8.23 9.73 -14.91
CA VAL A 196 -6.96 9.61 -14.20
C VAL A 196 -5.81 9.90 -15.14
N ILE A 197 -4.81 10.64 -14.65
CA ILE A 197 -3.56 10.93 -15.35
C ILE A 197 -2.40 10.53 -14.45
N CYS A 198 -1.47 9.72 -14.96
CA CYS A 198 -0.18 9.55 -14.34
C CYS A 198 0.69 10.74 -14.77
N GLY A 199 0.85 11.75 -13.86
CA GLY A 199 1.46 13.02 -14.20
C GLY A 199 1.71 13.94 -13.01
N ASP A 200 1.98 15.22 -13.31
CA ASP A 200 2.31 16.24 -12.30
C ASP A 200 1.55 17.54 -12.55
N ALA A 201 1.86 18.59 -11.78
CA ALA A 201 1.22 19.91 -11.90
C ALA A 201 1.37 20.58 -13.29
N LYS A 202 2.27 20.10 -14.16
CA LYS A 202 2.41 20.60 -15.54
C LYS A 202 1.21 20.21 -16.41
N ASP A 203 0.55 19.11 -16.07
CA ASP A 203 -0.63 18.61 -16.77
C ASP A 203 -1.88 19.47 -16.50
N LEU A 204 -1.79 20.44 -15.58
CA LEU A 204 -2.87 21.39 -15.27
C LEU A 204 -2.98 22.54 -16.26
N GLN A 205 -2.03 22.70 -17.19
CA GLN A 205 -2.01 23.85 -18.11
C GLN A 205 -3.29 23.94 -18.94
N GLY A 206 -3.98 25.07 -18.82
CA GLY A 206 -5.22 25.34 -19.56
C GLY A 206 -6.47 24.70 -18.98
N LEU A 207 -6.35 24.03 -17.84
CA LEU A 207 -7.48 23.45 -17.09
C LEU A 207 -7.96 24.41 -16.00
N SER A 208 -9.23 24.30 -15.62
CA SER A 208 -9.82 25.10 -14.55
C SER A 208 -10.79 24.26 -13.72
N PHE A 209 -10.75 24.47 -12.39
CA PHE A 209 -11.52 23.70 -11.42
C PHE A 209 -12.22 24.62 -10.41
N ASP A 210 -13.37 24.18 -9.91
CA ASP A 210 -14.09 24.84 -8.83
C ASP A 210 -13.51 24.42 -7.46
N LEU A 211 -13.03 23.18 -7.35
CA LEU A 211 -12.46 22.62 -6.14
C LEU A 211 -11.17 21.85 -6.47
N ILE A 212 -10.11 22.13 -5.73
CA ILE A 212 -8.86 21.36 -5.78
C ILE A 212 -8.66 20.70 -4.43
N LEU A 213 -8.41 19.39 -4.44
CA LEU A 213 -8.01 18.58 -3.30
C LEU A 213 -6.54 18.23 -3.47
N ALA A 214 -5.70 18.44 -2.43
CA ALA A 214 -4.30 18.09 -2.46
C ALA A 214 -3.82 17.60 -1.08
N ASN A 215 -3.84 16.29 -0.89
CA ASN A 215 -3.33 15.61 0.29
C ASN A 215 -1.90 15.10 0.02
N ILE A 216 -0.96 16.01 -0.11
CA ILE A 216 0.43 15.75 -0.49
C ILE A 216 1.40 16.46 0.45
N ASN A 217 2.69 16.11 0.38
CA ASN A 217 3.66 16.73 1.27
C ASN A 217 3.86 18.23 0.98
N ARG A 218 4.21 18.98 2.04
CA ARG A 218 4.42 20.44 2.02
C ARG A 218 5.30 20.94 0.88
N ASN A 219 6.40 20.26 0.59
CA ASN A 219 7.38 20.76 -0.38
C ASN A 219 6.80 20.76 -1.80
N ILE A 220 6.01 19.74 -2.14
CA ILE A 220 5.30 19.69 -3.43
C ILE A 220 4.22 20.75 -3.47
N LEU A 221 3.41 20.90 -2.40
CA LEU A 221 2.41 21.97 -2.30
C LEU A 221 3.01 23.35 -2.59
N ILE A 222 4.13 23.69 -1.94
CA ILE A 222 4.79 24.98 -2.11
C ILE A 222 5.33 25.17 -3.54
N ASN A 223 5.88 24.11 -4.13
CA ASN A 223 6.42 24.19 -5.50
C ASN A 223 5.32 24.42 -6.54
N ASP A 224 4.20 23.74 -6.39
CA ASP A 224 3.14 23.67 -7.38
C ASP A 224 2.01 24.69 -7.13
N MET A 225 2.10 25.49 -6.08
CA MET A 225 1.09 26.48 -5.66
C MET A 225 0.67 27.41 -6.82
N ALA A 226 1.63 27.85 -7.64
CA ALA A 226 1.32 28.73 -8.79
C ALA A 226 0.47 28.03 -9.84
N ALA A 227 0.69 26.72 -10.06
CA ALA A 227 -0.10 25.92 -10.98
C ALA A 227 -1.53 25.73 -10.44
N TYR A 228 -1.67 25.44 -9.13
CA TYR A 228 -2.99 25.32 -8.50
C TYR A 228 -3.77 26.64 -8.57
N ALA A 229 -3.13 27.77 -8.23
CA ALA A 229 -3.76 29.09 -8.32
C ALA A 229 -4.20 29.42 -9.74
N ALA A 230 -3.39 29.10 -10.77
CA ALA A 230 -3.73 29.32 -12.17
C ALA A 230 -4.86 28.39 -12.68
N SER A 231 -5.03 27.23 -12.05
CA SER A 231 -6.06 26.26 -12.41
C SER A 231 -7.32 26.34 -11.54
N LEU A 232 -7.40 27.29 -10.61
CA LEU A 232 -8.58 27.54 -9.80
C LEU A 232 -9.40 28.66 -10.39
N ILE A 233 -10.71 28.49 -10.53
CA ILE A 233 -11.59 29.59 -10.96
C ILE A 233 -11.68 30.66 -9.86
N ALA A 234 -12.08 31.87 -10.24
CA ALA A 234 -12.36 32.92 -9.26
C ALA A 234 -13.49 32.50 -8.31
N GLY A 235 -13.20 32.55 -7.00
CA GLY A 235 -14.09 32.06 -5.96
C GLY A 235 -14.08 30.53 -5.73
N GLY A 236 -13.22 29.80 -6.42
CA GLY A 236 -13.00 28.38 -6.17
C GLY A 236 -12.33 28.11 -4.83
N THR A 237 -12.33 26.86 -4.42
CA THR A 237 -11.80 26.40 -3.11
C THR A 237 -10.66 25.44 -3.31
N ILE A 238 -9.64 25.53 -2.45
CA ILE A 238 -8.58 24.51 -2.34
C ILE A 238 -8.59 23.93 -0.92
N LEU A 239 -8.56 22.61 -0.82
CA LEU A 239 -8.29 21.90 0.43
C LEU A 239 -6.88 21.31 0.39
N PHE A 240 -6.05 21.73 1.32
CA PHE A 240 -4.70 21.21 1.49
C PHE A 240 -4.54 20.44 2.79
N SER A 241 -3.68 19.44 2.77
CA SER A 241 -3.17 18.74 3.97
C SER A 241 -1.72 18.31 3.76
N GLY A 242 -1.16 17.56 4.72
CA GLY A 242 0.22 17.07 4.61
C GLY A 242 1.28 18.07 5.08
N PHE A 243 0.90 19.03 5.95
CA PHE A 243 1.77 20.03 6.58
C PHE A 243 1.32 20.32 8.01
N TYR A 244 2.21 20.94 8.80
CA TYR A 244 1.93 21.37 10.17
C TYR A 244 1.53 22.85 10.22
N GLU A 245 0.96 23.28 11.35
CA GLU A 245 0.53 24.66 11.57
C GLU A 245 1.67 25.67 11.34
N GLU A 246 2.87 25.36 11.77
CA GLU A 246 4.10 26.15 11.57
C GLU A 246 4.44 26.38 10.09
N ASP A 247 3.98 25.50 9.21
CA ASP A 247 4.20 25.59 7.76
C ASP A 247 3.26 26.58 7.07
N LEU A 248 2.16 26.98 7.71
CA LEU A 248 1.18 27.92 7.15
C LEU A 248 1.80 29.23 6.70
N ILE A 249 2.85 29.69 7.38
CA ILE A 249 3.56 30.92 7.01
C ILE A 249 4.21 30.83 5.61
N PHE A 250 4.64 29.64 5.21
CA PHE A 250 5.24 29.39 3.90
C PHE A 250 4.17 29.21 2.82
N ILE A 251 3.08 28.54 3.15
CA ILE A 251 1.95 28.29 2.24
C ILE A 251 1.24 29.62 1.95
N ASN A 252 0.91 30.43 2.95
CA ASN A 252 0.23 31.72 2.80
C ASN A 252 1.05 32.74 2.01
N ARG A 253 2.39 32.71 2.09
CA ARG A 253 3.26 33.62 1.32
C ARG A 253 3.29 33.35 -0.18
N LYS A 254 2.89 32.16 -0.61
CA LYS A 254 2.90 31.75 -2.02
C LYS A 254 1.51 31.80 -2.66
N SER A 255 0.45 31.91 -1.85
CA SER A 255 -0.94 32.01 -2.31
C SER A 255 -1.42 33.43 -2.60
N VAL A 256 -0.52 34.43 -2.62
CA VAL A 256 -0.81 35.85 -2.93
C VAL A 256 -0.24 36.23 -4.28
#